data_2c4a1a79b7aca02483a31a72c9158030
#
_entry.id   2c4a1a79b7aca02483a31a72c9158030
#
_cell.length_a   1.000
_cell.length_b   1.000
_cell.length_c   1.000
_cell.angle_alpha   90.00
_cell.angle_beta   90.00
_cell.angle_gamma   90.00
#
_symmetry.space_group_name_H-M   'P 1'
#
loop_
_entity.id
_entity.type
_entity.pdbx_description
1 polymer ?
#
loop_
_entity_poly.entity_id
_entity_poly.type
_entity_poly.pdbx_seq_one_letter_code
_entity_poly.pdbx_strand_id
1 'polypeptide(L)'
;MPLVHLSRNTINNTFTSELCQRLRQVFFCGSYGDPIMHPDFLGILKDFRKKNPTLWLYFHTNGGVHDTEYWKEIANIMAGYGQIDFGIDGLEDTLHLYRKNVKYTKVIENAQAFINAGGRAQWNYIVFKHNEHQVTNAIKLSKKLGFFNILVRKTGRFLNHSTLEELPVWPVAKSNQVLEPPSNPEYRNQSIMFLPDLKKQYKDISQYFNTTNIRCDALLGKKVAINAEGVVLPCNFFNHNLYDARFRDNSLPGANSLAQPNGRNQVRDFLSKYGIDNLNIHNNSLAGVFANPMWDDLVNSFTNGSRLFECAMTCGDKFTKVWDQGGSKR
;
A
#
# COMPACT_ATOMS: atom_id res chain seq x y z
N MET A 1 -5.19 -0.38 17.73
CA MET A 1 -4.36 0.75 17.30
C MET A 1 -5.21 2.00 17.44
N PRO A 2 -4.76 3.06 18.11
CA PRO A 2 -5.49 4.31 18.12
C PRO A 2 -5.60 4.84 16.69
N LEU A 3 -6.75 5.42 16.35
CA LEU A 3 -6.92 6.14 15.09
C LEU A 3 -6.17 7.46 15.22
N VAL A 4 -4.98 7.53 14.66
CA VAL A 4 -4.13 8.72 14.64
C VAL A 4 -3.93 9.19 13.22
N HIS A 5 -3.72 10.49 13.08
CA HIS A 5 -3.37 11.14 11.83
C HIS A 5 -2.37 12.26 12.08
N LEU A 6 -1.52 12.54 11.12
CA LEU A 6 -0.65 13.71 11.17
C LEU A 6 -1.49 14.97 11.07
N SER A 7 -1.30 15.91 11.99
CA SER A 7 -2.00 17.19 11.88
C SER A 7 -1.57 17.95 10.62
N ARG A 8 -2.47 18.76 10.06
CA ARG A 8 -2.13 19.66 8.94
C ARG A 8 -0.95 20.57 9.28
N ASN A 9 -0.85 21.03 10.54
CA ASN A 9 0.27 21.83 10.99
C ASN A 9 1.60 21.07 10.92
N THR A 10 1.63 19.84 11.43
CA THR A 10 2.84 18.97 11.35
C THR A 10 3.24 18.76 9.90
N ILE A 11 2.27 18.45 9.01
CA ILE A 11 2.54 18.27 7.58
C ILE A 11 3.12 19.57 6.99
N ASN A 12 2.55 20.72 7.30
CA ASN A 12 3.00 22.00 6.76
C ASN A 12 4.41 22.39 7.22
N ASN A 13 4.73 22.11 8.48
CA ASN A 13 6.06 22.38 9.04
C ASN A 13 7.12 21.44 8.45
N THR A 14 6.76 20.18 8.20
CA THR A 14 7.66 19.18 7.61
C THR A 14 7.88 19.41 6.12
N PHE A 15 6.80 19.63 5.38
CA PHE A 15 6.83 19.84 3.94
C PHE A 15 6.86 21.35 3.60
N THR A 16 8.01 21.97 3.79
CA THR A 16 8.22 23.38 3.45
C THR A 16 8.03 23.64 1.96
N SER A 17 7.88 24.91 1.54
CA SER A 17 7.77 25.26 0.12
C SER A 17 9.01 24.85 -0.66
N GLU A 18 10.20 25.03 -0.09
CA GLU A 18 11.47 24.61 -0.69
C GLU A 18 11.50 23.10 -0.94
N LEU A 19 11.12 22.29 0.07
CA LEU A 19 11.05 20.84 -0.09
C LEU A 19 10.02 20.45 -1.16
N CYS A 20 8.82 21.04 -1.12
CA CYS A 20 7.76 20.73 -2.08
C CYS A 20 8.16 21.02 -3.54
N GLN A 21 8.97 22.07 -3.80
CA GLN A 21 9.49 22.36 -5.14
C GLN A 21 10.45 21.28 -5.67
N ARG A 22 11.08 20.52 -4.78
CA ARG A 22 11.99 19.42 -5.12
C ARG A 22 11.29 18.06 -5.23
N LEU A 23 10.06 17.94 -4.71
CA LEU A 23 9.29 16.70 -4.78
C LEU A 23 8.64 16.54 -6.16
N ARG A 24 8.66 15.32 -6.67
CA ARG A 24 7.90 14.95 -7.87
C ARG A 24 6.47 14.55 -7.55
N GLN A 25 6.28 13.87 -6.42
CA GLN A 25 4.99 13.28 -6.05
C GLN A 25 4.85 13.19 -4.53
N VAL A 26 3.62 13.39 -4.06
CA VAL A 26 3.17 12.98 -2.73
C VAL A 26 2.08 11.91 -2.91
N PHE A 27 2.30 10.76 -2.29
CA PHE A 27 1.36 9.65 -2.28
C PHE A 27 0.76 9.47 -0.89
N PHE A 28 -0.54 9.69 -0.76
CA PHE A 28 -1.25 9.43 0.47
C PHE A 28 -1.74 7.98 0.46
N CYS A 29 -1.07 7.13 1.24
CA CYS A 29 -1.34 5.71 1.34
C CYS A 29 -2.07 5.40 2.64
N GLY A 30 -3.31 4.98 2.54
CA GLY A 30 -4.09 4.56 3.69
C GLY A 30 -3.79 3.13 4.10
N SER A 31 -2.59 2.83 4.62
CA SER A 31 -2.23 1.45 5.01
C SER A 31 -3.14 0.85 6.07
N TYR A 32 -3.63 1.67 6.99
CA TYR A 32 -4.54 1.28 8.08
C TYR A 32 -5.81 2.13 8.14
N GLY A 33 -6.05 2.92 7.12
CA GLY A 33 -7.21 3.77 6.98
C GLY A 33 -7.38 4.24 5.55
N ASP A 34 -8.15 5.29 5.37
CA ASP A 34 -8.36 5.93 4.07
C ASP A 34 -7.98 7.41 4.21
N PRO A 35 -7.14 7.99 3.34
CA PRO A 35 -6.71 9.39 3.43
C PRO A 35 -7.86 10.38 3.52
N ILE A 36 -8.98 10.11 2.83
CA ILE A 36 -10.17 10.98 2.84
C ILE A 36 -10.89 11.03 4.19
N MET A 37 -10.55 10.13 5.12
CA MET A 37 -11.05 10.16 6.51
C MET A 37 -10.30 11.18 7.39
N HIS A 38 -9.22 11.77 6.88
CA HIS A 38 -8.53 12.83 7.61
C HIS A 38 -9.41 14.08 7.69
N PRO A 39 -9.64 14.66 8.88
CA PRO A 39 -10.62 15.74 9.08
C PRO A 39 -10.33 17.01 8.25
N ASP A 40 -9.08 17.25 7.88
CA ASP A 40 -8.67 18.42 7.09
C ASP A 40 -7.92 18.03 5.80
N PHE A 41 -8.36 16.94 5.14
CA PHE A 41 -7.66 16.45 3.94
C PHE A 41 -7.68 17.46 2.79
N LEU A 42 -8.79 18.14 2.54
CA LEU A 42 -8.88 19.21 1.54
C LEU A 42 -7.87 20.33 1.81
N GLY A 43 -7.76 20.74 3.08
CA GLY A 43 -6.79 21.76 3.49
C GLY A 43 -5.35 21.33 3.21
N ILE A 44 -5.02 20.07 3.48
CA ILE A 44 -3.70 19.48 3.19
C ILE A 44 -3.41 19.51 1.67
N LEU A 45 -4.36 19.08 0.85
CA LEU A 45 -4.22 19.11 -0.61
C LEU A 45 -4.01 20.55 -1.14
N LYS A 46 -4.79 21.52 -0.63
CA LYS A 46 -4.64 22.95 -0.95
C LYS A 46 -3.26 23.48 -0.57
N ASP A 47 -2.74 23.11 0.60
CA ASP A 47 -1.42 23.55 1.05
C ASP A 47 -0.30 23.01 0.15
N PHE A 48 -0.36 21.72 -0.23
CA PHE A 48 0.60 21.17 -1.20
C PHE A 48 0.50 21.86 -2.55
N ARG A 49 -0.70 22.11 -3.06
CA ARG A 49 -0.93 22.79 -4.33
C ARG A 49 -0.42 24.22 -4.32
N LYS A 50 -0.59 24.94 -3.20
CA LYS A 50 -0.07 26.29 -3.01
C LYS A 50 1.48 26.30 -3.01
N LYS A 51 2.11 25.29 -2.38
CA LYS A 51 3.58 25.20 -2.29
C LYS A 51 4.22 24.78 -3.61
N ASN A 52 3.57 23.90 -4.38
CA ASN A 52 4.01 23.47 -5.70
C ASN A 52 2.81 23.20 -6.61
N PRO A 53 2.49 24.12 -7.55
CA PRO A 53 1.33 24.00 -8.43
C PRO A 53 1.31 22.76 -9.33
N THR A 54 2.47 22.16 -9.63
CA THR A 54 2.61 21.01 -10.52
C THR A 54 2.97 19.71 -9.78
N LEU A 55 3.02 19.74 -8.44
CA LEU A 55 3.28 18.56 -7.64
C LEU A 55 2.24 17.47 -7.91
N TRP A 56 2.70 16.28 -8.26
CA TRP A 56 1.78 15.16 -8.49
C TRP A 56 1.19 14.66 -7.17
N LEU A 57 -0.12 14.86 -6.98
CA LEU A 57 -0.86 14.38 -5.81
C LEU A 57 -1.57 13.07 -6.15
N TYR A 58 -1.33 12.04 -5.35
CA TYR A 58 -1.84 10.71 -5.61
C TYR A 58 -2.34 10.04 -4.33
N PHE A 59 -3.47 9.38 -4.37
CA PHE A 59 -3.95 8.59 -3.26
C PHE A 59 -4.86 7.43 -3.67
N HIS A 60 -4.96 6.46 -2.76
CA HIS A 60 -5.91 5.36 -2.84
C HIS A 60 -7.07 5.60 -1.89
N THR A 61 -8.26 5.24 -2.31
CA THR A 61 -9.48 5.36 -1.48
C THR A 61 -10.49 4.29 -1.84
N ASN A 62 -11.39 3.98 -0.90
CA ASN A 62 -12.59 3.22 -1.23
C ASN A 62 -13.72 4.10 -1.81
N GLY A 63 -13.60 5.42 -1.73
CA GLY A 63 -14.54 6.39 -2.31
C GLY A 63 -15.93 6.45 -1.64
N GLY A 64 -16.14 5.76 -0.53
CA GLY A 64 -17.46 5.55 0.06
C GLY A 64 -17.98 6.66 0.99
N VAL A 65 -17.22 7.73 1.20
CA VAL A 65 -17.57 8.82 2.13
C VAL A 65 -17.60 10.18 1.42
N HIS A 66 -18.07 11.17 2.12
CA HIS A 66 -18.31 12.54 1.63
C HIS A 66 -19.37 12.63 0.52
N ASP A 67 -19.75 13.82 0.16
CA ASP A 67 -20.69 14.10 -0.92
C ASP A 67 -19.97 14.35 -2.26
N THR A 68 -20.74 14.52 -3.31
CA THR A 68 -20.21 14.76 -4.65
C THR A 68 -19.48 16.09 -4.77
N GLU A 69 -19.84 17.10 -3.99
CA GLU A 69 -19.20 18.42 -4.01
C GLU A 69 -17.77 18.33 -3.45
N TYR A 70 -17.57 17.54 -2.39
CA TYR A 70 -16.22 17.24 -1.87
C TYR A 70 -15.30 16.63 -2.94
N TRP A 71 -15.83 15.69 -3.73
CA TRP A 71 -15.06 15.03 -4.78
C TRP A 71 -14.78 15.94 -5.98
N LYS A 72 -15.71 16.82 -6.34
CA LYS A 72 -15.47 17.88 -7.33
C LYS A 72 -14.38 18.84 -6.86
N GLU A 73 -14.41 19.23 -5.58
CA GLU A 73 -13.39 20.10 -5.01
C GLU A 73 -11.99 19.45 -5.06
N ILE A 74 -11.86 18.16 -4.74
CA ILE A 74 -10.59 17.45 -4.92
C ILE A 74 -10.11 17.54 -6.36
N ALA A 75 -10.97 17.29 -7.35
CA ALA A 75 -10.60 17.37 -8.76
C ALA A 75 -10.06 18.77 -9.12
N ASN A 76 -10.73 19.82 -8.66
CA ASN A 76 -10.32 21.21 -8.87
C ASN A 76 -8.97 21.52 -8.21
N ILE A 77 -8.74 21.04 -6.97
CA ILE A 77 -7.47 21.23 -6.29
C ILE A 77 -6.35 20.49 -7.03
N MET A 78 -6.60 19.27 -7.51
CA MET A 78 -5.61 18.48 -8.24
C MET A 78 -5.27 19.10 -9.60
N ALA A 79 -6.22 19.76 -10.27
CA ALA A 79 -6.02 20.57 -11.47
C ALA A 79 -5.18 19.87 -12.57
N GLY A 80 -5.41 18.59 -12.82
CA GLY A 80 -4.68 17.77 -13.79
C GLY A 80 -3.33 17.22 -13.29
N TYR A 81 -2.82 17.68 -12.16
CA TYR A 81 -1.57 17.18 -11.56
C TYR A 81 -1.85 16.22 -10.41
N GLY A 82 -2.52 15.12 -10.73
CA GLY A 82 -2.76 14.07 -9.75
C GLY A 82 -3.67 12.96 -10.25
N GLN A 83 -3.84 11.94 -9.42
CA GLN A 83 -4.60 10.74 -9.71
C GLN A 83 -5.21 10.17 -8.44
N ILE A 84 -6.40 9.61 -8.57
CA ILE A 84 -7.03 8.82 -7.51
C ILE A 84 -7.24 7.40 -7.99
N ASP A 85 -6.83 6.43 -7.17
CA ASP A 85 -7.14 5.03 -7.37
C ASP A 85 -8.32 4.64 -6.47
N PHE A 86 -9.47 4.40 -7.09
CA PHE A 86 -10.67 3.92 -6.39
C PHE A 86 -10.62 2.40 -6.24
N GLY A 87 -10.63 1.92 -5.01
CA GLY A 87 -10.67 0.49 -4.68
C GLY A 87 -12.09 -0.06 -4.74
N ILE A 88 -12.52 -0.50 -5.92
CA ILE A 88 -13.87 -1.05 -6.17
C ILE A 88 -13.73 -2.53 -6.54
N ASP A 89 -13.79 -3.40 -5.52
CA ASP A 89 -13.46 -4.82 -5.65
C ASP A 89 -14.71 -5.68 -5.83
N GLY A 90 -15.57 -5.31 -6.77
CA GLY A 90 -16.83 -5.98 -7.10
C GLY A 90 -17.84 -5.00 -7.68
N LEU A 91 -18.91 -5.51 -8.24
CA LEU A 91 -20.09 -4.74 -8.64
C LEU A 91 -21.07 -4.63 -7.47
N GLU A 92 -22.28 -4.17 -7.73
CA GLU A 92 -23.28 -3.85 -6.70
C GLU A 92 -23.59 -5.02 -5.76
N ASP A 93 -23.67 -6.24 -6.31
CA ASP A 93 -23.99 -7.47 -5.61
C ASP A 93 -22.82 -8.12 -4.85
N THR A 94 -21.57 -7.71 -5.12
CA THR A 94 -20.39 -8.37 -4.53
C THR A 94 -19.44 -7.45 -3.79
N LEU A 95 -19.45 -6.14 -4.04
CA LEU A 95 -18.55 -5.18 -3.41
C LEU A 95 -18.54 -5.30 -1.87
N HIS A 96 -19.71 -5.46 -1.27
CA HIS A 96 -19.91 -5.54 0.18
C HIS A 96 -19.29 -6.78 0.83
N LEU A 97 -18.99 -7.83 0.05
CA LEU A 97 -18.36 -9.04 0.56
C LEU A 97 -16.93 -8.78 1.06
N TYR A 98 -16.22 -7.89 0.39
CA TYR A 98 -14.87 -7.50 0.79
C TYR A 98 -14.82 -6.08 1.37
N ARG A 99 -15.46 -5.08 0.74
CA ARG A 99 -15.50 -3.69 1.19
C ARG A 99 -16.64 -3.47 2.18
N LYS A 100 -16.38 -3.75 3.46
CA LYS A 100 -17.38 -3.57 4.51
C LYS A 100 -17.73 -2.10 4.71
N ASN A 101 -19.00 -1.84 5.01
CA ASN A 101 -19.54 -0.49 5.27
C ASN A 101 -19.40 0.50 4.09
N VAL A 102 -19.24 0.00 2.87
CA VAL A 102 -19.15 0.82 1.66
C VAL A 102 -20.34 0.49 0.75
N LYS A 103 -21.10 1.52 0.37
CA LYS A 103 -22.23 1.38 -0.56
C LYS A 103 -21.74 1.58 -1.99
N TYR A 104 -22.00 0.62 -2.87
CA TYR A 104 -21.58 0.64 -4.26
C TYR A 104 -22.03 1.91 -4.99
N THR A 105 -23.34 2.27 -4.90
CA THR A 105 -23.90 3.47 -5.53
C THR A 105 -23.16 4.73 -5.12
N LYS A 106 -22.86 4.87 -3.83
CA LYS A 106 -22.11 6.03 -3.31
C LYS A 106 -20.69 6.13 -3.87
N VAL A 107 -20.00 5.03 -4.00
CA VAL A 107 -18.64 5.00 -4.61
C VAL A 107 -18.70 5.43 -6.07
N ILE A 108 -19.66 4.91 -6.83
CA ILE A 108 -19.82 5.25 -8.25
C ILE A 108 -20.18 6.72 -8.43
N GLU A 109 -21.14 7.24 -7.65
CA GLU A 109 -21.52 8.66 -7.67
C GLU A 109 -20.32 9.58 -7.38
N ASN A 110 -19.55 9.27 -6.36
CA ASN A 110 -18.37 10.02 -5.96
C ASN A 110 -17.27 9.98 -7.02
N ALA A 111 -16.97 8.79 -7.56
CA ALA A 111 -15.98 8.63 -8.62
C ALA A 111 -16.39 9.40 -9.89
N GLN A 112 -17.68 9.35 -10.29
CA GLN A 112 -18.18 10.11 -11.42
C GLN A 112 -18.12 11.62 -11.18
N ALA A 113 -18.46 12.09 -9.97
CA ALA A 113 -18.34 13.50 -9.63
C ALA A 113 -16.90 14.01 -9.78
N PHE A 114 -15.93 13.23 -9.31
CA PHE A 114 -14.50 13.51 -9.49
C PHE A 114 -14.08 13.53 -10.97
N ILE A 115 -14.48 12.51 -11.73
CA ILE A 115 -14.17 12.39 -13.17
C ILE A 115 -14.79 13.54 -13.97
N ASN A 116 -16.07 13.83 -13.75
CA ASN A 116 -16.81 14.88 -14.47
C ASN A 116 -16.25 16.30 -14.19
N ALA A 117 -15.61 16.50 -13.04
CA ALA A 117 -14.87 17.70 -12.69
C ALA A 117 -13.43 17.74 -13.25
N GLY A 118 -13.06 16.80 -14.14
CA GLY A 118 -11.74 16.74 -14.78
C GLY A 118 -10.70 15.93 -14.01
N GLY A 119 -11.10 15.22 -12.97
CA GLY A 119 -10.22 14.38 -12.17
C GLY A 119 -9.77 13.10 -12.90
N ARG A 120 -8.52 12.71 -12.70
CA ARG A 120 -7.94 11.49 -13.28
C ARG A 120 -8.16 10.30 -12.32
N ALA A 121 -9.15 9.46 -12.61
CA ALA A 121 -9.53 8.31 -11.77
C ALA A 121 -9.10 6.98 -12.40
N GLN A 122 -8.46 6.12 -11.59
CA GLN A 122 -8.20 4.72 -11.92
C GLN A 122 -9.08 3.82 -11.06
N TRP A 123 -9.60 2.76 -11.64
CA TRP A 123 -10.31 1.73 -10.90
C TRP A 123 -9.34 0.62 -10.52
N ASN A 124 -9.14 0.35 -9.22
CA ASN A 124 -8.44 -0.81 -8.71
C ASN A 124 -9.45 -1.91 -8.38
N TYR A 125 -9.27 -3.09 -9.00
CA TYR A 125 -10.14 -4.25 -8.83
C TYR A 125 -9.31 -5.45 -8.38
N ILE A 126 -9.40 -5.82 -7.11
CA ILE A 126 -8.75 -7.03 -6.59
C ILE A 126 -9.65 -8.23 -6.87
N VAL A 127 -9.11 -9.24 -7.55
CA VAL A 127 -9.87 -10.43 -7.90
C VAL A 127 -9.83 -11.46 -6.77
N PHE A 128 -11.01 -11.93 -6.40
CA PHE A 128 -11.28 -13.04 -5.51
C PHE A 128 -12.27 -14.00 -6.19
N LYS A 129 -12.46 -15.19 -5.65
CA LYS A 129 -13.42 -16.17 -6.20
C LYS A 129 -14.84 -15.60 -6.35
N HIS A 130 -15.29 -14.81 -5.37
CA HIS A 130 -16.66 -14.28 -5.35
C HIS A 130 -16.91 -13.19 -6.42
N ASN A 131 -15.88 -12.58 -6.98
CA ASN A 131 -16.02 -11.48 -7.93
C ASN A 131 -15.31 -11.73 -9.29
N GLU A 132 -14.62 -12.87 -9.49
CA GLU A 132 -13.87 -13.16 -10.71
C GLU A 132 -14.75 -13.17 -11.98
N HIS A 133 -16.01 -13.61 -11.84
CA HIS A 133 -16.97 -13.64 -12.94
C HIS A 133 -17.40 -12.25 -13.43
N GLN A 134 -17.16 -11.21 -12.65
CA GLN A 134 -17.55 -9.83 -12.95
C GLN A 134 -16.45 -9.02 -13.65
N VAL A 135 -15.22 -9.51 -13.75
CA VAL A 135 -14.06 -8.75 -14.26
C VAL A 135 -14.34 -8.12 -15.62
N THR A 136 -14.90 -8.89 -16.57
CA THR A 136 -15.24 -8.38 -17.92
C THR A 136 -16.26 -7.25 -17.85
N ASN A 137 -17.27 -7.37 -17.01
CA ASN A 137 -18.31 -6.33 -16.83
C ASN A 137 -17.73 -5.10 -16.14
N ALA A 138 -16.86 -5.27 -15.14
CA ALA A 138 -16.16 -4.16 -14.49
C ALA A 138 -15.29 -3.37 -15.48
N ILE A 139 -14.57 -4.06 -16.38
CA ILE A 139 -13.78 -3.41 -17.45
C ILE A 139 -14.68 -2.59 -18.40
N LYS A 140 -15.82 -3.15 -18.84
CA LYS A 140 -16.76 -2.41 -19.69
C LYS A 140 -17.34 -1.19 -18.97
N LEU A 141 -17.74 -1.38 -17.72
CA LEU A 141 -18.33 -0.34 -16.91
C LEU A 141 -17.34 0.78 -16.58
N SER A 142 -16.08 0.46 -16.26
CA SER A 142 -15.05 1.46 -15.98
C SER A 142 -14.85 2.43 -17.15
N LYS A 143 -14.83 1.89 -18.39
CA LYS A 143 -14.75 2.71 -19.60
C LYS A 143 -15.98 3.59 -19.77
N LYS A 144 -17.20 3.04 -19.56
CA LYS A 144 -18.44 3.79 -19.64
C LYS A 144 -18.53 4.94 -18.64
N LEU A 145 -17.97 4.74 -17.43
CA LEU A 145 -17.94 5.73 -16.35
C LEU A 145 -16.82 6.77 -16.50
N GLY A 146 -15.92 6.63 -17.49
CA GLY A 146 -14.85 7.58 -17.75
C GLY A 146 -13.56 7.37 -16.93
N PHE A 147 -13.38 6.23 -16.27
CA PHE A 147 -12.08 5.91 -15.69
C PHE A 147 -11.03 5.81 -16.79
N PHE A 148 -9.86 6.45 -16.59
CA PHE A 148 -8.81 6.37 -17.60
C PHE A 148 -8.18 4.98 -17.69
N ASN A 149 -8.27 4.19 -16.63
CA ASN A 149 -7.76 2.82 -16.57
C ASN A 149 -8.51 2.01 -15.50
N ILE A 150 -8.55 0.69 -15.70
CA ILE A 150 -8.90 -0.29 -14.67
C ILE A 150 -7.73 -1.24 -14.48
N LEU A 151 -7.32 -1.42 -13.23
CA LEU A 151 -6.23 -2.29 -12.84
C LEU A 151 -6.78 -3.53 -12.16
N VAL A 152 -6.80 -4.64 -12.89
CA VAL A 152 -7.22 -5.95 -12.37
C VAL A 152 -6.06 -6.57 -11.61
N ARG A 153 -6.17 -6.64 -10.28
CA ARG A 153 -5.07 -7.05 -9.39
C ARG A 153 -5.18 -8.51 -8.97
N LYS A 154 -4.08 -9.21 -9.06
CA LYS A 154 -3.89 -10.59 -8.58
C LYS A 154 -3.34 -10.52 -7.16
N THR A 155 -4.21 -10.71 -6.16
CA THR A 155 -3.81 -10.52 -4.77
C THR A 155 -2.81 -11.57 -4.26
N GLY A 156 -1.79 -11.13 -3.51
CA GLY A 156 -0.85 -12.01 -2.83
C GLY A 156 -1.30 -12.45 -1.43
N ARG A 157 -2.52 -12.12 -1.00
CA ARG A 157 -3.02 -12.46 0.36
C ARG A 157 -3.02 -13.94 0.68
N PHE A 158 -3.19 -14.78 -0.33
CA PHE A 158 -3.24 -16.22 -0.18
C PHE A 158 -1.86 -16.90 -0.15
N LEU A 159 -0.79 -16.13 -0.04
CA LEU A 159 0.54 -16.65 0.18
C LEU A 159 0.86 -16.66 1.67
N ASN A 160 1.16 -17.83 2.23
CA ASN A 160 1.81 -17.92 3.52
C ASN A 160 3.30 -17.61 3.36
N HIS A 161 3.73 -16.48 3.88
CA HIS A 161 5.09 -16.00 3.68
C HIS A 161 6.13 -16.79 4.50
N SER A 162 5.71 -17.49 5.56
CA SER A 162 6.60 -18.27 6.41
C SER A 162 6.86 -19.67 5.86
N THR A 163 5.80 -20.32 5.34
CA THR A 163 5.88 -21.70 4.84
C THR A 163 6.01 -21.76 3.31
N LEU A 164 5.81 -20.65 2.61
CA LEU A 164 5.67 -20.59 1.16
C LEU A 164 4.60 -21.56 0.65
N GLU A 165 3.44 -21.53 1.27
CA GLU A 165 2.29 -22.32 0.88
C GLU A 165 1.12 -21.43 0.51
N GLU A 166 0.23 -21.94 -0.32
CA GLU A 166 -1.01 -21.25 -0.60
C GLU A 166 -1.97 -21.43 0.57
N LEU A 167 -2.55 -20.31 1.02
CA LEU A 167 -3.65 -20.30 1.97
C LEU A 167 -4.97 -20.55 1.23
N PRO A 168 -5.77 -21.51 1.64
CA PRO A 168 -7.05 -21.81 0.98
C PRO A 168 -8.10 -20.69 1.18
N VAL A 169 -7.96 -19.93 2.27
CA VAL A 169 -8.88 -18.85 2.63
C VAL A 169 -8.13 -17.70 3.32
N TRP A 170 -8.72 -16.51 3.27
CA TRP A 170 -8.26 -15.34 4.01
C TRP A 170 -9.42 -14.77 4.84
N PRO A 171 -9.28 -14.60 6.17
CA PRO A 171 -10.34 -14.08 7.01
C PRO A 171 -10.62 -12.60 6.73
N VAL A 172 -11.88 -12.23 6.73
CA VAL A 172 -12.31 -10.82 6.68
C VAL A 172 -12.36 -10.27 8.10
N ALA A 173 -11.63 -9.21 8.37
CA ALA A 173 -11.55 -8.59 9.68
C ALA A 173 -12.95 -8.25 10.25
N LYS A 174 -13.18 -8.57 11.52
CA LYS A 174 -14.44 -8.32 12.24
C LYS A 174 -15.67 -9.01 11.60
N SER A 175 -15.47 -10.17 10.96
CA SER A 175 -16.52 -10.93 10.29
C SER A 175 -16.21 -12.43 10.36
N ASN A 176 -17.24 -13.25 10.34
CA ASN A 176 -17.09 -14.71 10.16
C ASN A 176 -16.90 -15.10 8.68
N GLN A 177 -16.82 -14.13 7.79
CA GLN A 177 -16.62 -14.38 6.36
C GLN A 177 -15.15 -14.60 6.04
N VAL A 178 -14.93 -15.43 5.04
CA VAL A 178 -13.61 -15.68 4.47
C VAL A 178 -13.61 -15.33 2.99
N LEU A 179 -12.47 -14.90 2.49
CA LEU A 179 -12.22 -14.76 1.07
C LEU A 179 -11.54 -16.02 0.56
N GLU A 180 -11.86 -16.42 -0.65
CA GLU A 180 -11.20 -17.52 -1.35
C GLU A 180 -10.39 -17.00 -2.54
N PRO A 181 -9.27 -17.66 -2.89
CA PRO A 181 -8.51 -17.30 -4.09
C PRO A 181 -9.37 -17.49 -5.35
N PRO A 182 -9.09 -16.76 -6.43
CA PRO A 182 -9.75 -16.97 -7.71
C PRO A 182 -9.64 -18.42 -8.16
N SER A 183 -10.72 -18.98 -8.71
CA SER A 183 -10.72 -20.31 -9.31
C SER A 183 -10.01 -20.30 -10.67
N ASN A 184 -10.16 -19.20 -11.44
CA ASN A 184 -9.48 -19.03 -12.71
C ASN A 184 -7.99 -18.75 -12.49
N PRO A 185 -7.07 -19.61 -13.00
CA PRO A 185 -5.62 -19.43 -12.87
C PRO A 185 -5.11 -18.10 -13.43
N GLU A 186 -5.79 -17.52 -14.43
CA GLU A 186 -5.43 -16.23 -15.00
C GLU A 186 -5.43 -15.10 -13.96
N TYR A 187 -6.30 -15.19 -12.95
CA TYR A 187 -6.43 -14.19 -11.88
C TYR A 187 -5.65 -14.54 -10.63
N ARG A 188 -4.98 -15.70 -10.59
CA ARG A 188 -4.15 -16.09 -9.43
C ARG A 188 -2.81 -15.37 -9.44
N ASN A 189 -2.32 -15.11 -8.24
CA ASN A 189 -1.03 -14.47 -8.07
C ASN A 189 0.10 -15.41 -8.51
N GLN A 190 0.98 -14.92 -9.40
CA GLN A 190 2.06 -15.72 -9.97
C GLN A 190 3.08 -16.21 -8.93
N SER A 191 3.21 -15.52 -7.78
CA SER A 191 4.09 -16.00 -6.70
C SER A 191 3.68 -17.37 -6.20
N ILE A 192 2.37 -17.58 -6.08
CA ILE A 192 1.84 -18.86 -5.65
C ILE A 192 2.19 -19.92 -6.71
N MET A 193 2.15 -19.54 -7.98
CA MET A 193 2.50 -20.44 -9.08
C MET A 193 4.01 -20.76 -9.16
N PHE A 194 4.87 -19.86 -8.69
CA PHE A 194 6.33 -20.09 -8.65
C PHE A 194 6.83 -20.81 -7.38
N LEU A 195 5.98 -21.04 -6.39
CA LEU A 195 6.37 -21.73 -5.15
C LEU A 195 7.01 -23.10 -5.37
N PRO A 196 6.50 -23.96 -6.28
CA PRO A 196 7.14 -25.26 -6.54
C PRO A 196 8.57 -25.12 -7.06
N ASP A 197 8.83 -24.12 -7.89
CA ASP A 197 10.16 -23.88 -8.45
C ASP A 197 11.14 -23.32 -7.43
N LEU A 198 10.68 -22.44 -6.54
CA LEU A 198 11.46 -21.95 -5.41
C LEU A 198 11.85 -23.10 -4.47
N LYS A 199 10.92 -23.99 -4.14
CA LYS A 199 11.16 -25.16 -3.29
C LYS A 199 12.17 -26.16 -3.91
N LYS A 200 12.24 -26.22 -5.24
CA LYS A 200 13.26 -27.04 -5.93
C LYS A 200 14.65 -26.38 -5.94
N GLN A 201 14.69 -25.06 -6.07
CA GLN A 201 15.92 -24.29 -6.21
C GLN A 201 16.64 -24.07 -4.87
N TYR A 202 15.91 -23.93 -3.78
CA TYR A 202 16.44 -23.61 -2.45
C TYR A 202 16.09 -24.71 -1.45
N LYS A 203 17.05 -25.05 -0.59
CA LYS A 203 16.88 -26.05 0.47
C LYS A 203 15.74 -25.67 1.42
N ASP A 204 15.69 -24.39 1.76
CA ASP A 204 14.66 -23.79 2.57
C ASP A 204 14.52 -22.30 2.23
N ILE A 205 13.49 -21.67 2.78
CA ILE A 205 13.22 -20.28 2.52
C ILE A 205 14.28 -19.35 3.09
N SER A 206 14.94 -19.74 4.18
CA SER A 206 16.02 -18.95 4.78
C SER A 206 17.21 -18.85 3.84
N GLN A 207 17.55 -19.93 3.13
CA GLN A 207 18.57 -19.90 2.10
C GLN A 207 18.23 -18.87 1.00
N TYR A 208 16.98 -18.87 0.52
CA TYR A 208 16.55 -17.87 -0.46
C TYR A 208 16.71 -16.45 0.08
N PHE A 209 16.20 -16.16 1.29
CA PHE A 209 16.25 -14.82 1.86
C PHE A 209 17.67 -14.34 2.13
N ASN A 210 18.56 -15.25 2.50
CA ASN A 210 19.96 -14.91 2.77
C ASN A 210 20.81 -14.73 1.52
N THR A 211 20.35 -15.21 0.35
CA THR A 211 21.13 -15.20 -0.89
C THR A 211 20.52 -14.35 -2.01
N THR A 212 19.22 -13.98 -1.92
CA THR A 212 18.57 -13.21 -2.97
C THR A 212 19.18 -11.82 -3.14
N ASN A 213 19.26 -11.34 -4.38
CA ASN A 213 19.63 -9.96 -4.65
C ASN A 213 18.46 -9.03 -4.33
N ILE A 214 18.70 -7.98 -3.56
CA ILE A 214 17.69 -6.98 -3.22
C ILE A 214 17.83 -5.78 -4.14
N ARG A 215 16.77 -5.51 -4.90
CA ARG A 215 16.63 -4.30 -5.70
C ARG A 215 15.56 -3.43 -5.09
N CYS A 216 15.96 -2.55 -4.18
CA CYS A 216 15.03 -1.72 -3.42
C CYS A 216 14.42 -0.60 -4.26
N ASP A 217 13.12 -0.71 -4.56
CA ASP A 217 12.38 0.30 -5.33
C ASP A 217 12.28 1.65 -4.61
N ALA A 218 12.31 1.66 -3.28
CA ALA A 218 12.30 2.90 -2.51
C ALA A 218 13.59 3.69 -2.71
N LEU A 219 14.75 3.02 -2.64
CA LEU A 219 16.06 3.67 -2.89
C LEU A 219 16.19 4.13 -4.34
N LEU A 220 15.88 3.25 -5.31
CA LEU A 220 15.94 3.58 -6.74
C LEU A 220 15.01 4.74 -7.10
N GLY A 221 13.82 4.76 -6.51
CA GLY A 221 12.83 5.82 -6.72
C GLY A 221 13.04 7.06 -5.83
N LYS A 222 14.06 7.07 -4.95
CA LYS A 222 14.29 8.13 -3.95
C LYS A 222 13.01 8.42 -3.14
N LYS A 223 12.38 7.38 -2.61
CA LYS A 223 11.10 7.42 -1.90
C LYS A 223 11.31 7.10 -0.44
N VAL A 224 10.50 7.71 0.41
CA VAL A 224 10.36 7.35 1.83
C VAL A 224 8.88 7.31 2.19
N ALA A 225 8.54 6.62 3.26
CA ALA A 225 7.21 6.64 3.85
C ALA A 225 7.25 7.39 5.18
N ILE A 226 6.22 8.21 5.44
CA ILE A 226 5.98 8.80 6.75
C ILE A 226 4.63 8.27 7.22
N ASN A 227 4.61 7.63 8.38
CA ASN A 227 3.37 7.07 8.90
C ASN A 227 2.53 8.10 9.67
N ALA A 228 1.34 7.70 10.10
CA ALA A 228 0.42 8.59 10.82
C ALA A 228 0.93 9.06 12.19
N GLU A 229 1.94 8.42 12.76
CA GLU A 229 2.59 8.82 14.00
C GLU A 229 3.84 9.70 13.77
N GLY A 230 4.16 9.99 12.50
CA GLY A 230 5.30 10.83 12.14
C GLY A 230 6.62 10.10 11.96
N VAL A 231 6.65 8.77 12.05
CA VAL A 231 7.87 7.98 11.85
C VAL A 231 8.22 7.90 10.37
N VAL A 232 9.45 8.27 10.03
CA VAL A 232 10.01 8.18 8.67
C VAL A 232 10.61 6.80 8.47
N LEU A 233 10.14 6.10 7.46
CA LEU A 233 10.46 4.72 7.17
C LEU A 233 11.01 4.59 5.74
N PRO A 234 11.88 3.61 5.46
CA PRO A 234 12.40 3.37 4.12
C PRO A 234 11.30 3.11 3.09
N CYS A 235 10.26 2.40 3.47
CA CYS A 235 9.10 2.13 2.63
C CYS A 235 7.86 1.76 3.46
N ASN A 236 6.70 1.68 2.80
CA ASN A 236 5.45 1.37 3.46
C ASN A 236 5.38 -0.06 4.04
N PHE A 237 6.17 -1.00 3.53
CA PHE A 237 6.21 -2.37 4.06
C PHE A 237 6.79 -2.41 5.48
N PHE A 238 7.73 -1.53 5.81
CA PHE A 238 8.21 -1.36 7.18
C PHE A 238 7.09 -0.93 8.12
N ASN A 239 6.17 -0.08 7.66
CA ASN A 239 5.02 0.35 8.45
C ASN A 239 4.10 -0.83 8.82
N HIS A 240 3.84 -1.74 7.89
CA HIS A 240 3.06 -2.94 8.17
C HIS A 240 3.68 -3.78 9.30
N ASN A 241 4.99 -3.98 9.26
CA ASN A 241 5.71 -4.72 10.29
C ASN A 241 5.65 -4.07 11.67
N LEU A 242 5.56 -2.74 11.76
CA LEU A 242 5.47 -2.05 13.06
C LEU A 242 4.10 -2.18 13.72
N TYR A 243 3.03 -2.16 12.93
CA TYR A 243 1.68 -1.94 13.45
C TYR A 243 0.72 -3.10 13.21
N ASP A 244 1.08 -4.07 12.40
CA ASP A 244 0.20 -5.22 12.17
C ASP A 244 -0.02 -5.99 13.47
N ALA A 245 -1.27 -6.07 13.91
CA ALA A 245 -1.64 -6.74 15.14
C ALA A 245 -1.24 -8.23 15.15
N ARG A 246 -1.15 -8.85 13.97
CA ARG A 246 -0.72 -10.25 13.82
C ARG A 246 0.73 -10.49 14.26
N PHE A 247 1.58 -9.46 14.24
CA PHE A 247 2.93 -9.53 14.83
C PHE A 247 2.95 -9.39 16.36
N ARG A 248 1.83 -8.93 16.94
CA ARG A 248 1.69 -8.75 18.39
C ARG A 248 0.92 -9.88 19.05
N ASP A 249 0.07 -10.54 18.30
CA ASP A 249 -0.86 -11.56 18.80
C ASP A 249 -0.90 -12.75 17.84
N ASN A 250 -0.20 -13.81 18.23
CA ASN A 250 -0.13 -15.06 17.45
C ASN A 250 -1.46 -15.83 17.39
N SER A 251 -2.48 -15.43 18.16
CA SER A 251 -3.80 -16.03 18.10
C SER A 251 -4.66 -15.51 16.94
N LEU A 252 -4.26 -14.39 16.32
CA LEU A 252 -5.00 -13.82 15.21
C LEU A 252 -4.85 -14.66 13.93
N PRO A 253 -5.95 -14.84 13.16
CA PRO A 253 -5.89 -15.54 11.88
C PRO A 253 -4.82 -14.95 10.96
N GLY A 254 -3.95 -15.81 10.43
CA GLY A 254 -2.83 -15.39 9.57
C GLY A 254 -1.61 -14.85 10.32
N ALA A 255 -1.58 -14.86 11.66
CA ALA A 255 -0.39 -14.47 12.43
C ALA A 255 0.85 -15.27 12.00
N ASN A 256 0.69 -16.59 11.86
CA ASN A 256 1.78 -17.47 11.40
C ASN A 256 2.18 -17.24 9.94
N SER A 257 1.31 -16.66 9.11
CA SER A 257 1.62 -16.36 7.71
C SER A 257 2.56 -15.17 7.54
N LEU A 258 2.69 -14.34 8.57
CA LEU A 258 3.59 -13.19 8.63
C LEU A 258 4.77 -13.43 9.57
N ALA A 259 4.74 -14.52 10.36
CA ALA A 259 5.85 -14.87 11.25
C ALA A 259 7.11 -15.06 10.39
N GLN A 260 8.14 -14.32 10.72
CA GLN A 260 9.44 -14.48 10.12
C GLN A 260 10.06 -15.78 10.61
N PRO A 261 11.00 -16.40 9.84
CA PRO A 261 11.69 -17.59 10.28
C PRO A 261 12.37 -17.31 11.61
N ASN A 262 11.94 -17.62 12.74
CA ASN A 262 12.43 -17.41 14.12
C ASN A 262 11.43 -16.67 15.03
N GLY A 263 10.18 -16.38 14.62
CA GLY A 263 9.18 -15.74 15.45
C GLY A 263 9.48 -14.28 15.84
N ARG A 264 10.50 -13.65 15.22
CA ARG A 264 10.94 -12.28 15.52
C ARG A 264 10.43 -11.29 14.48
N ASN A 265 10.10 -10.09 14.91
CA ASN A 265 9.86 -8.97 14.02
C ASN A 265 11.18 -8.24 13.72
N GLN A 266 11.93 -8.73 12.72
CA GLN A 266 13.24 -8.18 12.35
C GLN A 266 13.20 -6.69 12.01
N VAL A 267 12.11 -6.18 11.42
CA VAL A 267 11.97 -4.75 11.09
C VAL A 267 11.89 -3.93 12.37
N ARG A 268 11.12 -4.38 13.36
CA ARG A 268 11.03 -3.70 14.65
C ARG A 268 12.35 -3.73 15.38
N ASP A 269 13.01 -4.89 15.44
CA ASP A 269 14.31 -5.03 16.10
C ASP A 269 15.34 -4.12 15.44
N PHE A 270 15.35 -4.09 14.10
CA PHE A 270 16.23 -3.21 13.31
C PHE A 270 15.98 -1.74 13.61
N LEU A 271 14.74 -1.26 13.57
CA LEU A 271 14.42 0.14 13.83
C LEU A 271 14.66 0.53 15.29
N SER A 272 14.41 -0.38 16.24
CA SER A 272 14.64 -0.12 17.67
C SER A 272 16.11 0.13 17.99
N LYS A 273 17.03 -0.49 17.25
CA LYS A 273 18.48 -0.25 17.38
C LYS A 273 18.86 1.22 17.20
N TYR A 274 18.11 1.97 16.38
CA TYR A 274 18.39 3.38 16.06
C TYR A 274 17.51 4.35 16.84
N GLY A 275 16.55 3.83 17.61
CA GLY A 275 15.55 4.61 18.33
C GLY A 275 14.47 5.13 17.39
N ILE A 276 13.25 4.59 17.50
CA ILE A 276 12.12 4.99 16.64
C ILE A 276 11.82 6.50 16.79
N ASP A 277 12.01 7.06 17.98
CA ASP A 277 11.84 8.50 18.24
C ASP A 277 12.84 9.37 17.46
N ASN A 278 14.04 8.86 17.20
CA ASN A 278 15.04 9.55 16.37
C ASN A 278 14.64 9.59 14.87
N LEU A 279 13.73 8.73 14.47
CA LEU A 279 13.21 8.67 13.09
C LEU A 279 11.88 9.43 12.97
N ASN A 280 11.45 10.15 13.98
CA ASN A 280 10.14 10.79 14.02
C ASN A 280 10.23 12.30 13.75
N ILE A 281 9.40 12.79 12.80
CA ILE A 281 9.33 14.20 12.40
C ILE A 281 8.77 15.13 13.49
N HIS A 282 8.17 14.60 14.54
CA HIS A 282 7.78 15.40 15.70
C HIS A 282 8.97 15.78 16.57
N ASN A 283 10.04 14.99 16.53
CA ASN A 283 11.22 15.16 17.38
C ASN A 283 12.43 15.68 16.58
N ASN A 284 12.45 15.48 15.26
CA ASN A 284 13.61 15.76 14.42
C ASN A 284 13.21 16.39 13.10
N SER A 285 14.08 17.21 12.52
CA SER A 285 13.94 17.62 11.12
C SER A 285 14.14 16.43 10.18
N LEU A 286 13.58 16.49 8.96
CA LEU A 286 13.84 15.45 7.95
C LEU A 286 15.34 15.29 7.66
N ALA A 287 16.12 16.37 7.67
CA ALA A 287 17.56 16.29 7.49
C ALA A 287 18.23 15.50 8.62
N GLY A 288 17.81 15.71 9.89
CA GLY A 288 18.28 14.94 11.03
C GLY A 288 17.90 13.46 10.95
N VAL A 289 16.68 13.17 10.51
CA VAL A 289 16.25 11.78 10.26
C VAL A 289 17.09 11.11 9.17
N PHE A 290 17.39 11.81 8.07
CA PHE A 290 18.21 11.26 6.99
C PHE A 290 19.69 11.14 7.33
N ALA A 291 20.19 11.85 8.34
CA ALA A 291 21.54 11.68 8.86
C ALA A 291 21.68 10.48 9.82
N ASN A 292 20.59 9.79 10.16
CA ASN A 292 20.61 8.63 11.03
C ASN A 292 21.30 7.44 10.32
N PRO A 293 22.26 6.74 11.00
CA PRO A 293 23.01 5.62 10.40
C PRO A 293 22.14 4.42 10.01
N MET A 294 20.87 4.40 10.41
CA MET A 294 19.89 3.40 9.97
C MET A 294 19.83 3.25 8.46
N TRP A 295 19.98 4.34 7.71
CA TRP A 295 19.88 4.34 6.25
C TRP A 295 21.05 3.59 5.60
N ASP A 296 22.27 3.83 6.07
CA ASP A 296 23.47 3.16 5.57
C ASP A 296 23.47 1.67 5.98
N ASP A 297 23.11 1.36 7.22
CA ASP A 297 23.04 -0.02 7.71
C ASP A 297 21.97 -0.84 6.99
N LEU A 298 20.84 -0.20 6.61
CA LEU A 298 19.82 -0.86 5.78
C LEU A 298 20.39 -1.25 4.41
N VAL A 299 21.09 -0.33 3.74
CA VAL A 299 21.72 -0.58 2.42
C VAL A 299 22.79 -1.66 2.53
N ASN A 300 23.64 -1.58 3.55
CA ASN A 300 24.68 -2.58 3.81
C ASN A 300 24.09 -3.96 4.07
N SER A 301 22.89 -4.05 4.69
CA SER A 301 22.21 -5.32 4.94
C SER A 301 21.85 -6.09 3.66
N PHE A 302 21.76 -5.42 2.50
CA PHE A 302 21.36 -6.07 1.25
C PHE A 302 22.41 -7.04 0.70
N THR A 303 23.67 -6.91 1.09
CA THR A 303 24.79 -7.66 0.52
C THR A 303 25.55 -8.54 1.52
N ASN A 304 25.50 -8.23 2.80
CA ASN A 304 26.39 -8.83 3.83
C ASN A 304 25.81 -10.04 4.60
N GLY A 305 24.75 -10.66 4.09
CA GLY A 305 24.14 -11.84 4.74
C GLY A 305 23.17 -11.54 5.90
N SER A 306 23.01 -10.28 6.28
CA SER A 306 22.04 -9.82 7.31
C SER A 306 20.77 -9.20 6.71
N ARG A 307 20.33 -9.75 5.59
CA ARG A 307 19.13 -9.25 4.87
C ARG A 307 17.89 -9.31 5.75
N LEU A 308 17.18 -8.20 5.81
CA LEU A 308 15.87 -8.22 6.43
C LEU A 308 14.90 -9.03 5.56
N PHE A 309 14.16 -9.93 6.21
CA PHE A 309 13.16 -10.77 5.56
C PHE A 309 12.21 -9.95 4.68
N GLU A 310 11.69 -8.84 5.20
CA GLU A 310 10.80 -7.95 4.47
C GLU A 310 11.41 -7.42 3.17
N CYS A 311 12.69 -7.02 3.22
CA CYS A 311 13.40 -6.54 2.03
C CYS A 311 13.64 -7.65 1.01
N ALA A 312 14.06 -8.83 1.46
CA ALA A 312 14.30 -9.97 0.61
C ALA A 312 13.01 -10.49 -0.05
N MET A 313 11.90 -10.48 0.69
CA MET A 313 10.61 -10.92 0.19
C MET A 313 9.99 -9.90 -0.77
N THR A 314 10.04 -8.62 -0.43
CA THR A 314 9.37 -7.57 -1.23
C THR A 314 10.20 -7.12 -2.42
N CYS A 315 11.52 -7.03 -2.26
CA CYS A 315 12.45 -6.47 -3.23
C CYS A 315 13.51 -7.47 -3.73
N GLY A 316 13.40 -8.74 -3.35
CA GLY A 316 14.25 -9.81 -3.87
C GLY A 316 13.90 -10.14 -5.32
N ASP A 317 14.92 -10.52 -6.12
CA ASP A 317 14.81 -10.69 -7.56
C ASP A 317 13.78 -11.75 -8.02
N LYS A 318 13.41 -12.70 -7.16
CA LYS A 318 12.37 -13.71 -7.45
C LYS A 318 10.95 -13.23 -7.09
N PHE A 319 10.81 -12.37 -6.08
CA PHE A 319 9.50 -11.89 -5.61
C PHE A 319 9.13 -10.50 -6.14
N THR A 320 10.05 -9.71 -6.65
CA THR A 320 9.76 -8.37 -7.21
C THR A 320 8.72 -8.42 -8.34
N LYS A 321 8.65 -9.52 -9.08
CA LYS A 321 7.63 -9.76 -10.10
C LYS A 321 6.24 -10.04 -9.52
N VAL A 322 6.14 -10.27 -8.24
CA VAL A 322 4.95 -10.71 -7.51
C VAL A 322 4.05 -9.55 -7.16
N TRP A 323 4.64 -8.44 -6.72
CA TRP A 323 3.91 -7.26 -6.31
C TRP A 323 3.58 -6.33 -7.48
N ASP A 324 4.26 -6.51 -8.60
CA ASP A 324 4.06 -5.73 -9.83
C ASP A 324 2.93 -6.28 -10.72
N GLN A 325 2.15 -7.23 -10.21
CA GLN A 325 1.10 -7.88 -10.99
C GLN A 325 -0.18 -7.07 -11.00
N GLY A 326 -0.31 -6.28 -12.00
CA GLY A 326 -1.36 -5.34 -12.25
C GLY A 326 -0.82 -3.93 -12.42
N GLY A 327 0.47 -3.74 -12.30
CA GLY A 327 1.15 -2.51 -12.66
C GLY A 327 1.33 -2.41 -14.17
N SER A 328 0.89 -1.32 -14.78
CA SER A 328 1.40 -0.89 -16.07
C SER A 328 2.93 -1.02 -16.06
N LYS A 329 3.49 -1.63 -17.09
CA LYS A 329 4.90 -1.44 -17.41
C LYS A 329 5.13 0.07 -17.47
N ARG A 330 5.85 0.61 -16.49
CA ARG A 330 6.38 1.96 -16.54
C ARG A 330 7.65 1.97 -17.35
#